data_8a251b5c2a19e6f1319ba21a18db8e3d
#
_entry.id   8a251b5c2a19e6f1319ba21a18db8e3d
#
_cell.length_a   1.000
_cell.length_b   1.000
_cell.length_c   1.000
_cell.angle_alpha   90.00
_cell.angle_beta   90.00
_cell.angle_gamma   90.00
#
_symmetry.space_group_name_H-M   'P 1'
#
loop_
_entity.id
_entity.type
_entity.pdbx_description
1 polymer ?
#
loop_
_entity_poly.entity_id
_entity_poly.type
_entity_poly.pdbx_seq_one_letter_code
_entity_poly.pdbx_strand_id
1 'polypeptide(L)'
;MSETLSSRTHVEARQGEAFAPVVDDLRAYRKKFYIESYGCQMNFADSEIVASILNEKGFGATGNYQEADLVLLNTCSIREKAEQTVRNRLQMFRQVKESKPGMLIGVLGCMAERLKGKFLEEEKLVDIVVGPDAYRTLPGLIEEAESGQRAVNVLLSREETYADISPIRLDSNGVTAFVSIMRGCNNMCSFCVVPFTRGRERSRDAASIVRECEDLFQRGYKEVTLLGQNVDSYYYMDEGKDEIVTFARLLEKVALIDPSLRVRFSTSHPKDITDEVLYIMAKYENICKYIHLPVQSGSTRILQLMNRTYTREWYMAKVDRIRELMPDCGISSDIIAGFCTETEEDHQETLALMQHARYDMSYMFFYSERPGTLAARRYVDDVAEEVKKRRLEEIVKSQNSLSLESNRRDVGKTFTVLIEGDSKKSTADWRGRNSQNKVVVFPKEGVNLQKGDYAQVKVEDCTGATLIGKVI
;
A
#
# COMPACT_ATOMS: atom_id res chain seq x y z
N MET A 1 22.04 -13.34 -18.11
CA MET A 1 21.58 -12.22 -17.28
C MET A 1 20.12 -11.99 -17.68
N SER A 2 19.17 -12.65 -17.04
CA SER A 2 17.75 -12.44 -17.29
C SER A 2 17.28 -11.39 -16.29
N GLU A 3 17.02 -10.19 -16.77
CA GLU A 3 16.25 -9.21 -16.01
C GLU A 3 14.86 -9.76 -15.81
N THR A 4 14.55 -10.16 -14.60
CA THR A 4 13.21 -10.44 -14.14
C THR A 4 12.42 -9.14 -14.25
N LEU A 5 11.62 -9.03 -15.30
CA LEU A 5 10.56 -8.02 -15.45
C LEU A 5 9.47 -8.32 -14.40
N SER A 6 9.75 -7.99 -13.13
CA SER A 6 8.69 -7.88 -12.14
C SER A 6 7.89 -6.64 -12.52
N SER A 7 6.57 -6.78 -12.63
CA SER A 7 5.63 -5.67 -12.72
C SER A 7 5.72 -4.86 -11.43
N ARG A 8 6.68 -3.93 -11.35
CA ARG A 8 6.82 -3.05 -10.19
C ARG A 8 5.60 -2.15 -10.14
N THR A 9 4.83 -2.28 -9.09
CA THR A 9 3.76 -1.33 -8.80
C THR A 9 4.32 0.06 -8.57
N HIS A 10 3.47 1.07 -8.65
CA HIS A 10 3.83 2.45 -8.29
C HIS A 10 4.50 2.53 -6.90
N VAL A 11 3.99 1.76 -5.93
CA VAL A 11 4.53 1.69 -4.55
C VAL A 11 5.91 1.05 -4.50
N GLU A 12 6.15 -0.01 -5.27
CA GLU A 12 7.48 -0.65 -5.32
C GLU A 12 8.53 0.22 -6.00
N ALA A 13 8.13 1.01 -6.98
CA ALA A 13 9.02 1.96 -7.65
C ALA A 13 9.43 3.12 -6.73
N ARG A 14 8.69 3.34 -5.64
CA ARG A 14 8.90 4.44 -4.67
C ARG A 14 9.63 4.02 -3.39
N GLN A 15 10.10 2.78 -3.29
CA GLN A 15 10.84 2.31 -2.12
C GLN A 15 12.13 3.10 -1.93
N GLY A 16 12.27 3.73 -0.76
CA GLY A 16 13.44 4.53 -0.39
C GLY A 16 13.51 5.91 -1.06
N GLU A 17 12.47 6.34 -1.77
CA GLU A 17 12.39 7.74 -2.21
C GLU A 17 12.13 8.64 -1.00
N ALA A 18 12.90 9.71 -0.92
CA ALA A 18 12.63 10.79 0.01
C ALA A 18 11.71 11.80 -0.64
N PHE A 19 10.63 12.11 0.05
CA PHE A 19 9.66 13.09 -0.39
C PHE A 19 9.76 14.31 0.54
N ALA A 20 9.88 15.48 -0.06
CA ALA A 20 9.69 16.73 0.64
C ALA A 20 8.55 17.48 -0.05
N PRO A 21 7.58 18.02 0.71
CA PRO A 21 6.60 18.92 0.12
C PRO A 21 7.34 20.09 -0.53
N VAL A 22 6.79 20.62 -1.62
CA VAL A 22 7.26 21.90 -2.15
C VAL A 22 6.95 22.95 -1.10
N VAL A 23 7.90 23.28 -0.26
CA VAL A 23 7.78 24.29 0.78
C VAL A 23 8.44 25.55 0.26
N ASP A 24 7.70 26.63 0.19
CA ASP A 24 8.14 27.91 -0.38
C ASP A 24 9.28 28.57 0.40
N ASP A 25 9.50 28.22 1.67
CA ASP A 25 10.63 28.76 2.45
C ASP A 25 11.18 27.79 3.51
N LEU A 26 12.16 26.97 3.15
CA LEU A 26 12.93 26.13 4.09
C LEU A 26 13.72 26.94 5.14
N ARG A 27 13.87 28.26 4.97
CA ARG A 27 14.57 29.15 5.90
C ARG A 27 13.75 29.46 7.17
N ALA A 28 12.44 29.21 7.12
CA ALA A 28 11.55 29.43 8.28
C ALA A 28 11.73 28.37 9.39
N TYR A 29 12.35 27.24 9.11
CA TYR A 29 12.50 26.14 10.05
C TYR A 29 13.88 26.10 10.66
N ARG A 30 13.94 25.91 11.99
CA ARG A 30 15.21 25.80 12.75
C ARG A 30 15.92 24.47 12.52
N LYS A 31 15.18 23.40 12.28
CA LYS A 31 15.66 22.04 12.07
C LYS A 31 15.01 21.43 10.83
N LYS A 32 15.73 20.54 10.17
CA LYS A 32 15.25 19.83 8.99
C LYS A 32 15.12 18.35 9.26
N PHE A 33 14.05 17.73 8.77
CA PHE A 33 13.92 16.29 8.74
C PHE A 33 13.91 15.74 7.31
N TYR A 34 14.45 14.55 7.17
CA TYR A 34 14.44 13.76 5.96
C TYR A 34 13.76 12.43 6.25
N ILE A 35 12.80 12.01 5.44
CA ILE A 35 12.06 10.76 5.64
C ILE A 35 12.05 9.91 4.38
N GLU A 36 12.43 8.64 4.51
CA GLU A 36 12.31 7.62 3.49
C GLU A 36 11.23 6.61 3.89
N SER A 37 10.38 6.21 2.94
CA SER A 37 9.33 5.22 3.18
C SER A 37 9.63 3.92 2.45
N TYR A 38 9.56 2.83 3.18
CA TYR A 38 9.75 1.46 2.68
C TYR A 38 8.52 0.62 3.00
N GLY A 39 8.02 -0.16 2.03
CA GLY A 39 6.95 -1.12 2.27
C GLY A 39 5.65 -0.81 1.54
N CYS A 40 4.54 -0.79 2.25
CA CYS A 40 3.21 -0.66 1.67
C CYS A 40 2.70 0.80 1.65
N GLN A 41 1.56 1.00 0.99
CA GLN A 41 0.87 2.31 0.92
C GLN A 41 0.59 2.91 2.30
N MET A 42 0.27 2.07 3.31
CA MET A 42 0.09 2.54 4.68
C MET A 42 1.34 3.18 5.29
N ASN A 43 2.54 2.70 4.94
CA ASN A 43 3.77 3.32 5.43
C ASN A 43 3.98 4.71 4.80
N PHE A 44 3.58 4.91 3.54
CA PHE A 44 3.60 6.24 2.92
C PHE A 44 2.62 7.18 3.62
N ALA A 45 1.38 6.75 3.86
CA ALA A 45 0.39 7.53 4.61
C ALA A 45 0.87 7.83 6.05
N ASP A 46 1.51 6.86 6.71
CA ASP A 46 2.10 7.06 8.04
C ASP A 46 3.24 8.11 8.00
N SER A 47 4.05 8.15 6.95
CA SER A 47 5.10 9.16 6.79
C SER A 47 4.53 10.58 6.64
N GLU A 48 3.37 10.72 6.00
CA GLU A 48 2.67 11.99 5.88
C GLU A 48 2.13 12.48 7.24
N ILE A 49 1.67 11.55 8.10
CA ILE A 49 1.29 11.86 9.48
C ILE A 49 2.51 12.30 10.31
N VAL A 50 3.62 11.57 10.20
CA VAL A 50 4.88 11.91 10.87
C VAL A 50 5.37 13.30 10.44
N ALA A 51 5.29 13.59 9.14
CA ALA A 51 5.66 14.90 8.61
C ALA A 51 4.82 16.04 9.23
N SER A 52 3.51 15.81 9.41
CA SER A 52 2.64 16.79 10.06
C SER A 52 3.02 17.04 11.53
N ILE A 53 3.25 15.95 12.29
CA ILE A 53 3.67 16.04 13.69
C ILE A 53 4.98 16.83 13.83
N LEU A 54 5.96 16.56 12.96
CA LEU A 54 7.25 17.25 12.99
C LEU A 54 7.14 18.71 12.54
N ASN A 55 6.32 18.99 11.54
CA ASN A 55 6.11 20.36 11.05
C ASN A 55 5.48 21.25 12.13
N GLU A 56 4.50 20.77 12.87
CA GLU A 56 3.91 21.46 14.04
C GLU A 56 4.94 21.78 15.12
N LYS A 57 6.04 21.02 15.18
CA LYS A 57 7.16 21.24 16.10
C LYS A 57 8.31 22.06 15.51
N GLY A 58 8.09 22.66 14.34
CA GLY A 58 9.04 23.56 13.70
C GLY A 58 10.16 22.87 12.92
N PHE A 59 9.96 21.61 12.52
CA PHE A 59 10.85 20.92 11.58
C PHE A 59 10.37 21.12 10.15
N GLY A 60 11.28 21.50 9.25
CA GLY A 60 11.02 21.53 7.80
C GLY A 60 11.44 20.24 7.11
N ALA A 61 10.64 19.76 6.16
CA ALA A 61 11.02 18.61 5.36
C ALA A 61 12.11 18.96 4.32
N THR A 62 13.09 18.06 4.11
CA THR A 62 14.12 18.21 3.09
C THR A 62 14.23 16.94 2.23
N GLY A 63 14.50 17.11 0.94
CA GLY A 63 14.81 16.00 0.03
C GLY A 63 16.28 15.54 0.09
N ASN A 64 17.13 16.21 0.88
CA ASN A 64 18.57 15.92 0.99
C ASN A 64 18.93 15.52 2.43
N TYR A 65 19.26 14.25 2.64
CA TYR A 65 19.62 13.73 3.96
C TYR A 65 20.92 14.35 4.54
N GLN A 66 21.79 14.89 3.70
CA GLN A 66 23.01 15.57 4.15
C GLN A 66 22.71 16.88 4.89
N GLU A 67 21.59 17.52 4.57
CA GLU A 67 21.16 18.74 5.23
C GLU A 67 20.28 18.49 6.48
N ALA A 68 19.81 17.27 6.64
CA ALA A 68 18.88 16.92 7.70
C ALA A 68 19.53 16.93 9.09
N ASP A 69 18.79 17.35 10.09
CA ASP A 69 19.11 17.22 11.51
C ASP A 69 18.50 15.91 12.08
N LEU A 70 17.45 15.43 11.43
CA LEU A 70 16.77 14.20 11.74
C LEU A 70 16.52 13.40 10.46
N VAL A 71 17.04 12.16 10.41
CA VAL A 71 16.80 11.20 9.33
C VAL A 71 15.88 10.12 9.83
N LEU A 72 14.77 9.87 9.14
CA LEU A 72 13.76 8.89 9.49
C LEU A 72 13.61 7.82 8.39
N LEU A 73 13.61 6.56 8.78
CA LEU A 73 13.32 5.43 7.94
C LEU A 73 12.01 4.78 8.38
N ASN A 74 10.93 5.01 7.64
CA ASN A 74 9.66 4.35 7.89
C ASN A 74 9.63 2.98 7.19
N THR A 75 9.49 1.92 7.97
CA THR A 75 9.88 0.57 7.57
C THR A 75 8.76 -0.44 7.68
N CYS A 76 8.79 -1.45 6.81
CA CYS A 76 7.84 -2.55 6.75
C CYS A 76 8.45 -3.85 7.29
N SER A 77 7.63 -4.68 7.94
CA SER A 77 8.01 -6.01 8.42
C SER A 77 7.57 -7.17 7.51
N ILE A 78 6.86 -6.85 6.43
CA ILE A 78 6.23 -7.89 5.60
C ILE A 78 7.26 -8.57 4.68
N ARG A 79 8.32 -7.86 4.28
CA ARG A 79 9.30 -8.33 3.30
C ARG A 79 10.71 -8.39 3.92
N GLU A 80 11.36 -9.53 3.80
CA GLU A 80 12.74 -9.72 4.31
C GLU A 80 13.74 -8.79 3.62
N LYS A 81 13.64 -8.63 2.31
CA LYS A 81 14.47 -7.67 1.57
C LYS A 81 14.34 -6.23 2.06
N ALA A 82 13.18 -5.85 2.64
CA ALA A 82 13.00 -4.52 3.20
C ALA A 82 13.91 -4.29 4.42
N GLU A 83 14.05 -5.29 5.30
CA GLU A 83 14.95 -5.19 6.46
C GLU A 83 16.42 -5.04 6.03
N GLN A 84 16.87 -5.89 5.12
CA GLN A 84 18.24 -5.79 4.60
C GLN A 84 18.49 -4.46 3.88
N THR A 85 17.51 -3.97 3.12
CA THR A 85 17.61 -2.66 2.47
C THR A 85 17.76 -1.54 3.49
N VAL A 86 16.98 -1.56 4.57
CA VAL A 86 17.09 -0.58 5.66
C VAL A 86 18.45 -0.64 6.33
N ARG A 87 18.96 -1.84 6.66
CA ARG A 87 20.30 -2.00 7.26
C ARG A 87 21.41 -1.48 6.34
N ASN A 88 21.33 -1.77 5.04
CA ASN A 88 22.29 -1.23 4.06
C ASN A 88 22.18 0.30 3.97
N ARG A 89 20.96 0.85 4.05
CA ARG A 89 20.74 2.29 4.00
C ARG A 89 21.32 3.00 5.23
N LEU A 90 21.20 2.40 6.41
CA LEU A 90 21.80 2.93 7.63
C LEU A 90 23.32 3.07 7.50
N GLN A 91 24.01 2.14 6.83
CA GLN A 91 25.45 2.24 6.61
C GLN A 91 25.83 3.46 5.75
N MET A 92 24.97 3.87 4.81
CA MET A 92 25.20 5.08 4.00
C MET A 92 25.11 6.37 4.83
N PHE A 93 24.30 6.39 5.87
CA PHE A 93 24.20 7.55 6.77
C PHE A 93 25.35 7.67 7.75
N ARG A 94 26.16 6.62 7.93
CA ARG A 94 27.30 6.62 8.87
C ARG A 94 28.24 7.79 8.62
N GLN A 95 28.69 7.96 7.38
CA GLN A 95 29.63 9.03 7.02
C GLN A 95 29.06 10.43 7.28
N VAL A 96 27.78 10.62 7.01
CA VAL A 96 27.12 11.90 7.27
C VAL A 96 27.00 12.15 8.78
N LYS A 97 26.61 11.13 9.56
CA LYS A 97 26.54 11.25 11.03
C LYS A 97 27.90 11.50 11.67
N GLU A 98 28.99 10.93 11.13
CA GLU A 98 30.36 11.21 11.58
C GLU A 98 30.76 12.65 11.33
N SER A 99 30.34 13.25 10.20
CA SER A 99 30.60 14.66 9.89
C SER A 99 29.64 15.62 10.59
N LYS A 100 28.45 15.16 10.99
CA LYS A 100 27.42 15.92 11.70
C LYS A 100 26.94 15.16 12.95
N PRO A 101 27.72 15.14 14.04
CA PRO A 101 27.45 14.30 15.22
C PRO A 101 26.09 14.56 15.88
N GLY A 102 25.53 15.78 15.73
CA GLY A 102 24.20 16.14 16.22
C GLY A 102 23.04 15.61 15.37
N MET A 103 23.29 14.96 14.21
CA MET A 103 22.25 14.38 13.39
C MET A 103 21.66 13.14 14.08
N LEU A 104 20.34 13.09 14.22
CA LEU A 104 19.62 11.94 14.77
C LEU A 104 19.13 11.01 13.65
N ILE A 105 19.14 9.71 13.90
CA ILE A 105 18.59 8.68 13.02
C ILE A 105 17.49 7.92 13.74
N GLY A 106 16.29 7.93 13.16
CA GLY A 106 15.11 7.23 13.67
C GLY A 106 14.61 6.15 12.72
N VAL A 107 14.18 5.02 13.28
CA VAL A 107 13.50 3.94 12.54
C VAL A 107 12.06 3.83 13.02
N LEU A 108 11.13 3.91 12.07
CA LEU A 108 9.70 3.98 12.32
C LEU A 108 8.97 2.77 11.73
N GLY A 109 7.74 2.56 12.16
CA GLY A 109 6.77 1.65 11.53
C GLY A 109 6.84 0.20 12.00
N CYS A 110 6.39 -0.72 11.15
CA CYS A 110 6.18 -2.12 11.54
C CYS A 110 7.47 -2.87 11.90
N MET A 111 8.61 -2.54 11.29
CA MET A 111 9.88 -3.14 11.63
C MET A 111 10.37 -2.66 13.00
N ALA A 112 10.18 -1.37 13.30
CA ALA A 112 10.46 -0.80 14.61
C ALA A 112 9.66 -1.51 15.71
N GLU A 113 8.37 -1.72 15.49
CA GLU A 113 7.49 -2.45 16.41
C GLU A 113 7.94 -3.91 16.62
N ARG A 114 8.31 -4.61 15.56
CA ARG A 114 8.72 -6.02 15.61
C ARG A 114 10.05 -6.22 16.33
N LEU A 115 11.03 -5.38 16.04
CA LEU A 115 12.40 -5.51 16.57
C LEU A 115 12.57 -4.82 17.92
N LYS A 116 11.78 -3.79 18.21
CA LYS A 116 11.76 -3.06 19.48
C LYS A 116 13.14 -2.56 19.90
N GLY A 117 13.41 -2.60 21.20
CA GLY A 117 14.70 -2.19 21.77
C GLY A 117 15.90 -2.98 21.25
N LYS A 118 15.69 -4.25 20.86
CA LYS A 118 16.77 -5.07 20.28
C LYS A 118 17.42 -4.42 19.05
N PHE A 119 16.64 -3.67 18.27
CA PHE A 119 17.19 -2.96 17.12
C PHE A 119 18.22 -1.90 17.50
N LEU A 120 18.03 -1.20 18.63
CA LEU A 120 19.01 -0.24 19.15
C LEU A 120 20.29 -0.92 19.63
N GLU A 121 20.19 -2.16 20.15
CA GLU A 121 21.37 -2.93 20.59
C GLU A 121 22.20 -3.36 19.38
N GLU A 122 21.56 -3.79 18.31
CA GLU A 122 22.19 -4.27 17.08
C GLU A 122 22.70 -3.13 16.21
N GLU A 123 21.94 -2.02 16.09
CA GLU A 123 22.27 -0.90 15.19
C GLU A 123 22.64 0.35 15.98
N LYS A 124 23.93 0.51 16.26
CA LYS A 124 24.46 1.64 17.05
C LYS A 124 24.26 3.02 16.43
N LEU A 125 23.95 3.08 15.12
CA LEU A 125 23.67 4.32 14.40
C LEU A 125 22.29 4.88 14.70
N VAL A 126 21.37 4.05 15.19
CA VAL A 126 19.97 4.42 15.43
C VAL A 126 19.83 5.02 16.83
N ASP A 127 19.22 6.19 16.91
CA ASP A 127 18.98 6.93 18.16
C ASP A 127 17.52 6.74 18.62
N ILE A 128 16.57 6.58 17.67
CA ILE A 128 15.13 6.58 17.94
C ILE A 128 14.45 5.40 17.26
N VAL A 129 13.58 4.67 17.99
CA VAL A 129 12.77 3.58 17.45
C VAL A 129 11.31 3.80 17.84
N VAL A 130 10.41 3.93 16.84
CA VAL A 130 9.00 4.26 17.06
C VAL A 130 8.06 3.33 16.31
N GLY A 131 7.17 2.68 17.04
CA GLY A 131 6.10 1.86 16.48
C GLY A 131 5.02 2.68 15.77
N PRO A 132 4.17 2.04 14.94
CA PRO A 132 3.20 2.74 14.10
C PRO A 132 2.08 3.46 14.88
N ASP A 133 1.85 3.11 16.14
CA ASP A 133 0.85 3.74 16.99
C ASP A 133 1.43 4.78 17.97
N ALA A 134 2.75 5.02 17.90
CA ALA A 134 3.45 5.89 18.84
C ALA A 134 4.01 7.18 18.21
N TYR A 135 3.62 7.55 16.98
CA TYR A 135 4.16 8.69 16.27
C TYR A 135 3.95 10.03 17.02
N ARG A 136 2.88 10.18 17.81
CA ARG A 136 2.64 11.38 18.63
C ARG A 136 3.73 11.63 19.67
N THR A 137 4.44 10.59 20.09
CA THR A 137 5.51 10.71 21.07
C THR A 137 6.85 11.10 20.45
N LEU A 138 6.94 11.12 19.11
CA LEU A 138 8.17 11.39 18.39
C LEU A 138 8.87 12.69 18.81
N PRO A 139 8.18 13.82 19.04
CA PRO A 139 8.83 15.04 19.52
C PRO A 139 9.57 14.88 20.86
N GLY A 140 8.95 14.21 21.85
CA GLY A 140 9.59 13.93 23.12
C GLY A 140 10.78 12.96 23.00
N LEU A 141 10.67 11.94 22.16
CA LEU A 141 11.75 11.02 21.86
C LEU A 141 12.95 11.68 21.16
N ILE A 142 12.70 12.72 20.35
CA ILE A 142 13.75 13.54 19.76
C ILE A 142 14.48 14.32 20.86
N GLU A 143 13.77 14.94 21.81
CA GLU A 143 14.36 15.68 22.93
C GLU A 143 15.20 14.75 23.81
N GLU A 144 14.73 13.54 24.10
CA GLU A 144 15.50 12.50 24.81
C GLU A 144 16.77 12.15 24.04
N ALA A 145 16.68 11.91 22.72
CA ALA A 145 17.83 11.57 21.89
C ALA A 145 18.86 12.74 21.79
N GLU A 146 18.40 13.99 21.75
CA GLU A 146 19.25 15.18 21.80
C GLU A 146 20.03 15.31 23.11
N SER A 147 19.48 14.78 24.20
CA SER A 147 20.20 14.72 25.50
C SER A 147 21.25 13.60 25.56
N GLY A 148 21.42 12.81 24.47
CA GLY A 148 22.39 11.72 24.37
C GLY A 148 21.84 10.36 24.83
N GLN A 149 20.53 10.25 25.08
CA GLN A 149 19.88 8.99 25.40
C GLN A 149 19.36 8.31 24.11
N ARG A 150 19.11 7.01 24.18
CA ARG A 150 18.44 6.28 23.09
C ARG A 150 16.97 6.11 23.42
N ALA A 151 16.10 6.53 22.51
CA ALA A 151 14.68 6.64 22.77
C ALA A 151 13.87 5.55 22.03
N VAL A 152 12.96 4.87 22.74
CA VAL A 152 12.10 3.82 22.18
C VAL A 152 10.68 3.99 22.64
N ASN A 153 9.73 4.02 21.69
CA ASN A 153 8.33 3.81 21.99
C ASN A 153 7.67 2.92 20.90
N VAL A 154 7.29 1.72 21.31
CA VAL A 154 6.68 0.69 20.45
C VAL A 154 5.39 0.15 21.08
N LEU A 155 4.66 0.97 21.81
CA LEU A 155 3.37 0.61 22.38
C LEU A 155 2.28 0.60 21.32
N LEU A 156 1.58 -0.53 21.22
CA LEU A 156 0.38 -0.64 20.38
C LEU A 156 -0.81 -0.03 21.09
N SER A 157 -1.43 0.95 20.47
CA SER A 157 -2.65 1.59 20.97
C SER A 157 -3.89 0.73 20.66
N ARG A 158 -4.94 0.90 21.47
CA ARG A 158 -6.27 0.35 21.21
C ARG A 158 -7.21 1.34 20.53
N GLU A 159 -6.83 2.62 20.49
CA GLU A 159 -7.72 3.72 20.07
C GLU A 159 -7.10 4.61 18.98
N GLU A 160 -5.76 4.67 18.89
CA GLU A 160 -5.08 5.61 17.99
C GLU A 160 -5.41 5.36 16.51
N THR A 161 -5.96 6.37 15.88
CA THR A 161 -6.28 6.40 14.44
C THR A 161 -5.68 7.60 13.71
N TYR A 162 -5.10 8.57 14.45
CA TYR A 162 -4.61 9.87 13.95
C TYR A 162 -5.70 10.69 13.22
N ALA A 163 -6.95 10.56 13.65
CA ALA A 163 -8.11 11.16 12.98
C ALA A 163 -8.09 12.71 13.00
N ASP A 164 -7.46 13.30 13.99
CA ASP A 164 -7.32 14.75 14.21
C ASP A 164 -6.11 15.37 13.50
N ILE A 165 -5.22 14.55 12.93
CA ILE A 165 -4.05 15.04 12.19
C ILE A 165 -4.40 15.17 10.71
N SER A 166 -4.25 16.37 10.16
CA SER A 166 -4.30 16.60 8.71
C SER A 166 -2.95 16.26 8.10
N PRO A 167 -2.83 15.20 7.27
CA PRO A 167 -1.54 14.76 6.75
C PRO A 167 -0.92 15.77 5.79
N ILE A 168 0.36 16.10 5.98
CA ILE A 168 1.15 16.83 4.99
C ILE A 168 1.48 15.88 3.84
N ARG A 169 1.05 16.23 2.62
CA ARG A 169 1.28 15.39 1.46
C ARG A 169 2.74 15.47 1.02
N LEU A 170 3.45 14.39 1.22
CA LEU A 170 4.84 14.23 0.80
C LEU A 170 4.95 13.80 -0.67
N ASP A 171 3.85 13.34 -1.26
CA ASP A 171 3.81 12.94 -2.66
C ASP A 171 3.73 14.13 -3.58
N SER A 172 4.69 14.23 -4.46
CA SER A 172 4.80 15.31 -5.43
C SER A 172 3.85 15.19 -6.62
N ASN A 173 3.01 14.11 -6.72
CA ASN A 173 2.20 13.99 -7.93
C ASN A 173 0.99 14.95 -7.95
N GLY A 174 0.51 15.44 -6.79
CA GLY A 174 -0.58 16.44 -6.71
C GLY A 174 -1.92 16.00 -7.34
N VAL A 175 -2.04 14.74 -7.75
CA VAL A 175 -3.20 14.19 -8.45
C VAL A 175 -3.92 13.14 -7.61
N THR A 176 -3.15 12.27 -6.96
CA THR A 176 -3.66 11.13 -6.19
C THR A 176 -3.20 11.22 -4.74
N ALA A 177 -4.07 10.87 -3.79
CA ALA A 177 -3.75 10.87 -2.37
C ALA A 177 -4.22 9.58 -1.69
N PHE A 178 -3.47 9.17 -0.65
CA PHE A 178 -3.85 8.07 0.22
C PHE A 178 -4.57 8.61 1.46
N VAL A 179 -5.71 8.01 1.81
CA VAL A 179 -6.50 8.35 2.99
C VAL A 179 -6.63 7.12 3.88
N SER A 180 -5.98 7.13 5.03
CA SER A 180 -6.09 6.03 6.00
C SER A 180 -7.47 6.07 6.67
N ILE A 181 -8.26 5.01 6.52
CA ILE A 181 -9.61 4.90 7.10
C ILE A 181 -9.66 4.01 8.34
N MET A 182 -8.66 3.16 8.51
CA MET A 182 -8.56 2.25 9.63
C MET A 182 -7.12 1.78 9.87
N ARG A 183 -6.85 1.25 11.04
CA ARG A 183 -5.54 0.71 11.43
C ARG A 183 -5.70 -0.66 12.11
N GLY A 184 -4.70 -1.53 11.96
CA GLY A 184 -4.70 -2.86 12.53
C GLY A 184 -5.57 -3.86 11.77
N CYS A 185 -5.58 -5.12 12.20
CA CYS A 185 -6.35 -6.18 11.55
C CYS A 185 -6.69 -7.29 12.54
N ASN A 186 -7.96 -7.70 12.59
CA ASN A 186 -8.43 -8.79 13.43
C ASN A 186 -8.34 -10.16 12.73
N ASN A 187 -7.99 -10.20 11.44
CA ASN A 187 -7.77 -11.45 10.73
C ASN A 187 -6.43 -12.06 11.15
N MET A 188 -6.49 -13.12 11.93
CA MET A 188 -5.32 -13.84 12.46
C MET A 188 -4.79 -14.85 11.44
N CYS A 189 -4.54 -14.40 10.18
CA CYS A 189 -3.91 -15.23 9.16
C CYS A 189 -2.58 -15.76 9.70
N SER A 190 -2.33 -17.07 9.58
CA SER A 190 -1.24 -17.71 10.33
C SER A 190 0.17 -17.23 9.94
N PHE A 191 0.36 -16.76 8.71
CA PHE A 191 1.62 -16.22 8.18
C PHE A 191 1.82 -14.72 8.44
N CYS A 192 0.79 -14.01 8.94
CA CYS A 192 0.76 -12.54 8.93
C CYS A 192 1.29 -11.93 10.23
N VAL A 193 2.15 -10.91 10.09
CA VAL A 193 2.70 -10.14 11.22
C VAL A 193 1.86 -8.92 11.60
N VAL A 194 0.88 -8.53 10.77
CA VAL A 194 0.12 -7.28 10.95
C VAL A 194 -0.57 -7.19 12.32
N PRO A 195 -1.27 -8.22 12.84
CA PRO A 195 -1.89 -8.12 14.16
C PRO A 195 -0.88 -7.84 15.29
N PHE A 196 0.37 -8.23 15.10
CA PHE A 196 1.45 -8.07 16.08
C PHE A 196 2.22 -6.76 15.94
N THR A 197 2.14 -6.11 14.76
CA THR A 197 2.88 -4.88 14.49
C THR A 197 1.99 -3.64 14.36
N ARG A 198 0.68 -3.81 14.10
CA ARG A 198 -0.31 -2.74 13.98
C ARG A 198 -1.50 -2.92 14.92
N GLY A 199 -1.50 -3.96 15.73
CA GLY A 199 -2.53 -4.22 16.73
C GLY A 199 -3.88 -4.60 16.16
N ARG A 200 -4.90 -4.48 17.03
CA ARG A 200 -6.30 -4.73 16.66
C ARG A 200 -6.83 -3.67 15.70
N GLU A 201 -7.87 -4.06 14.99
CA GLU A 201 -8.59 -3.21 14.07
C GLU A 201 -9.26 -2.02 14.80
N ARG A 202 -9.08 -0.84 14.23
CA ARG A 202 -9.65 0.42 14.71
C ARG A 202 -10.07 1.24 13.50
N SER A 203 -11.35 1.49 13.37
CA SER A 203 -11.92 2.34 12.33
C SER A 203 -11.80 3.81 12.73
N ARG A 204 -11.37 4.64 11.80
CA ARG A 204 -11.29 6.08 11.97
C ARG A 204 -12.69 6.68 11.84
N ASP A 205 -12.94 7.82 12.48
CA ASP A 205 -14.17 8.60 12.38
C ASP A 205 -14.56 8.88 10.92
N ALA A 206 -15.79 8.53 10.55
CA ALA A 206 -16.28 8.67 9.17
C ALA A 206 -16.31 10.13 8.71
N ALA A 207 -16.71 11.07 9.57
CA ALA A 207 -16.79 12.47 9.21
C ALA A 207 -15.39 13.06 8.97
N SER A 208 -14.37 12.64 9.73
CA SER A 208 -12.98 13.07 9.51
C SER A 208 -12.43 12.57 8.18
N ILE A 209 -12.80 11.35 7.76
CA ILE A 209 -12.39 10.79 6.46
C ILE A 209 -13.02 11.58 5.31
N VAL A 210 -14.32 11.86 5.40
CA VAL A 210 -15.03 12.64 4.38
C VAL A 210 -14.44 14.04 4.27
N ARG A 211 -14.24 14.75 5.38
CA ARG A 211 -13.60 16.09 5.39
C ARG A 211 -12.22 16.06 4.76
N GLU A 212 -11.39 15.05 5.05
CA GLU A 212 -10.07 14.94 4.43
C GLU A 212 -10.17 14.75 2.91
N CYS A 213 -11.11 13.94 2.43
CA CYS A 213 -11.36 13.75 1.00
C CYS A 213 -11.87 15.04 0.32
N GLU A 214 -12.76 15.80 0.99
CA GLU A 214 -13.23 17.10 0.54
C GLU A 214 -12.10 18.13 0.43
N ASP A 215 -11.25 18.24 1.47
CA ASP A 215 -10.08 19.12 1.46
C ASP A 215 -9.12 18.78 0.32
N LEU A 216 -8.84 17.50 0.12
CA LEU A 216 -8.02 17.03 -1.01
C LEU A 216 -8.60 17.43 -2.35
N PHE A 217 -9.91 17.25 -2.53
CA PHE A 217 -10.60 17.65 -3.77
C PHE A 217 -10.53 19.15 -4.00
N GLN A 218 -10.79 19.96 -2.97
CA GLN A 218 -10.68 21.43 -3.04
C GLN A 218 -9.25 21.89 -3.37
N ARG A 219 -8.22 21.15 -2.93
CA ARG A 219 -6.81 21.39 -3.25
C ARG A 219 -6.40 20.88 -4.63
N GLY A 220 -7.35 20.37 -5.43
CA GLY A 220 -7.13 19.97 -6.81
C GLY A 220 -6.76 18.49 -7.02
N TYR A 221 -6.75 17.67 -5.97
CA TYR A 221 -6.57 16.21 -6.14
C TYR A 221 -7.77 15.62 -6.88
N LYS A 222 -7.48 14.66 -7.75
CA LYS A 222 -8.49 14.02 -8.63
C LYS A 222 -8.81 12.58 -8.23
N GLU A 223 -7.96 11.96 -7.41
CA GLU A 223 -8.19 10.60 -6.95
C GLU A 223 -7.81 10.47 -5.47
N VAL A 224 -8.65 9.80 -4.70
CA VAL A 224 -8.34 9.34 -3.34
C VAL A 224 -8.36 7.81 -3.30
N THR A 225 -7.39 7.23 -2.57
CA THR A 225 -7.37 5.80 -2.28
C THR A 225 -7.58 5.57 -0.79
N LEU A 226 -8.72 4.98 -0.43
CA LEU A 226 -9.04 4.63 0.95
C LEU A 226 -8.18 3.41 1.36
N LEU A 227 -7.37 3.58 2.42
CA LEU A 227 -6.40 2.58 2.87
C LEU A 227 -6.74 1.99 4.23
N GLY A 228 -6.53 0.69 4.34
CA GLY A 228 -6.55 -0.06 5.59
C GLY A 228 -5.82 -1.39 5.43
N GLN A 229 -5.73 -2.18 6.48
CA GLN A 229 -5.26 -3.56 6.42
C GLN A 229 -6.36 -4.53 5.96
N ASN A 230 -7.62 -4.11 6.08
CA ASN A 230 -8.82 -4.79 5.61
C ASN A 230 -9.96 -3.78 5.56
N VAL A 231 -10.07 -3.02 4.47
CA VAL A 231 -11.03 -1.90 4.39
C VAL A 231 -12.49 -2.35 4.48
N ASP A 232 -12.79 -3.57 4.02
CA ASP A 232 -14.17 -4.09 4.01
C ASP A 232 -14.73 -4.33 5.41
N SER A 233 -13.86 -4.48 6.44
CA SER A 233 -14.27 -4.61 7.82
C SER A 233 -14.46 -3.26 8.54
N TYR A 234 -14.30 -2.14 7.83
CA TYR A 234 -14.52 -0.82 8.41
C TYR A 234 -15.92 -0.75 9.04
N TYR A 235 -15.94 -0.39 10.32
CA TYR A 235 -17.13 -0.27 11.13
C TYR A 235 -16.96 0.86 12.13
N TYR A 236 -17.74 1.91 12.00
CA TYR A 236 -17.69 3.05 12.90
C TYR A 236 -19.10 3.35 13.45
N MET A 237 -19.19 3.46 14.78
CA MET A 237 -20.42 3.92 15.46
C MET A 237 -20.32 5.43 15.66
N ASP A 238 -21.15 6.20 14.96
CA ASP A 238 -21.31 7.64 15.19
C ASP A 238 -22.30 7.84 16.36
N GLU A 239 -21.75 7.91 17.59
CA GLU A 239 -22.55 8.06 18.81
C GLU A 239 -23.38 9.35 18.80
N GLY A 240 -22.93 10.40 18.09
CA GLY A 240 -23.66 11.66 17.96
C GLY A 240 -24.93 11.58 17.11
N LYS A 241 -25.02 10.56 16.26
CA LYS A 241 -26.14 10.33 15.32
C LYS A 241 -26.85 9.01 15.53
N ASP A 242 -26.34 8.15 16.44
CA ASP A 242 -26.80 6.77 16.61
C ASP A 242 -26.80 6.00 15.27
N GLU A 243 -25.75 6.24 14.46
CA GLU A 243 -25.62 5.66 13.10
C GLU A 243 -24.38 4.77 13.01
N ILE A 244 -24.59 3.56 12.47
CA ILE A 244 -23.49 2.67 12.08
C ILE A 244 -23.08 3.00 10.65
N VAL A 245 -21.79 3.33 10.48
CA VAL A 245 -21.18 3.55 9.16
C VAL A 245 -20.32 2.33 8.81
N THR A 246 -20.82 1.51 7.89
CA THR A 246 -20.09 0.38 7.28
C THR A 246 -19.16 0.88 6.17
N PHE A 247 -18.27 0.02 5.67
CA PHE A 247 -17.42 0.38 4.53
C PHE A 247 -18.24 0.79 3.30
N ALA A 248 -19.30 0.07 2.98
CA ALA A 248 -20.18 0.42 1.86
C ALA A 248 -20.75 1.84 1.99
N ARG A 249 -21.25 2.20 3.18
CA ARG A 249 -21.77 3.54 3.45
C ARG A 249 -20.67 4.62 3.43
N LEU A 250 -19.48 4.32 3.96
CA LEU A 250 -18.34 5.24 3.87
C LEU A 250 -17.94 5.47 2.41
N LEU A 251 -17.85 4.41 1.62
CA LEU A 251 -17.49 4.48 0.20
C LEU A 251 -18.51 5.33 -0.59
N GLU A 252 -19.82 5.17 -0.31
CA GLU A 252 -20.88 6.00 -0.87
C GLU A 252 -20.75 7.48 -0.46
N LYS A 253 -20.51 7.76 0.84
CA LYS A 253 -20.32 9.14 1.33
C LYS A 253 -19.16 9.83 0.62
N VAL A 254 -18.03 9.14 0.42
CA VAL A 254 -16.88 9.69 -0.31
C VAL A 254 -17.15 9.86 -1.79
N ALA A 255 -17.85 8.94 -2.44
CA ALA A 255 -18.23 9.04 -3.84
C ALA A 255 -19.17 10.23 -4.13
N LEU A 256 -20.00 10.61 -3.17
CA LEU A 256 -20.95 11.71 -3.27
C LEU A 256 -20.32 13.11 -3.09
N ILE A 257 -19.02 13.21 -2.75
CA ILE A 257 -18.32 14.50 -2.62
C ILE A 257 -18.33 15.24 -3.96
N ASP A 258 -17.92 14.57 -5.02
CA ASP A 258 -17.97 15.09 -6.38
C ASP A 258 -17.84 13.96 -7.41
N PRO A 259 -18.62 13.94 -8.49
CA PRO A 259 -18.53 12.91 -9.52
C PRO A 259 -17.20 12.89 -10.29
N SER A 260 -16.41 13.96 -10.25
CA SER A 260 -15.07 14.02 -10.84
C SER A 260 -13.97 13.56 -9.89
N LEU A 261 -14.27 13.36 -8.59
CA LEU A 261 -13.33 12.76 -7.63
C LEU A 261 -13.37 11.24 -7.78
N ARG A 262 -12.29 10.68 -8.31
CA ARG A 262 -12.16 9.23 -8.43
C ARG A 262 -11.84 8.60 -7.07
N VAL A 263 -12.57 7.54 -6.72
CA VAL A 263 -12.41 6.84 -5.45
C VAL A 263 -11.88 5.42 -5.68
N ARG A 264 -10.78 5.08 -5.04
CA ARG A 264 -10.21 3.72 -4.96
C ARG A 264 -10.15 3.26 -3.52
N PHE A 265 -9.96 1.98 -3.32
CA PHE A 265 -9.66 1.42 -2.01
C PHE A 265 -8.69 0.25 -2.13
N SER A 266 -8.04 -0.07 -1.04
CA SER A 266 -7.10 -1.19 -0.86
C SER A 266 -6.90 -1.41 0.64
N THR A 267 -6.90 -2.55 1.13
CA THR A 267 -6.82 -3.96 0.78
C THR A 267 -8.10 -4.64 1.24
N SER A 268 -8.67 -5.52 0.43
CA SER A 268 -9.85 -6.31 0.82
C SER A 268 -9.44 -7.65 1.43
N HIS A 269 -10.29 -8.18 2.30
CA HIS A 269 -10.23 -9.60 2.67
C HIS A 269 -11.46 -10.30 2.08
N PRO A 270 -11.29 -11.43 1.36
CA PRO A 270 -12.40 -12.06 0.61
C PRO A 270 -13.67 -12.30 1.42
N LYS A 271 -13.54 -12.69 2.71
CA LYS A 271 -14.70 -12.95 3.58
C LYS A 271 -15.49 -11.69 3.96
N ASP A 272 -14.84 -10.50 3.93
CA ASP A 272 -15.42 -9.28 4.49
C ASP A 272 -16.03 -8.38 3.41
N ILE A 273 -15.66 -8.56 2.13
CA ILE A 273 -16.30 -7.83 1.03
C ILE A 273 -17.73 -8.28 0.82
N THR A 274 -18.67 -7.38 1.10
CA THR A 274 -20.11 -7.64 1.02
C THR A 274 -20.69 -7.32 -0.36
N ASP A 275 -21.84 -7.86 -0.69
CA ASP A 275 -22.58 -7.49 -1.90
C ASP A 275 -23.00 -6.01 -1.87
N GLU A 276 -23.23 -5.41 -0.69
CA GLU A 276 -23.50 -3.97 -0.55
C GLU A 276 -22.35 -3.12 -1.11
N VAL A 277 -21.10 -3.49 -0.80
CA VAL A 277 -19.90 -2.81 -1.38
C VAL A 277 -19.90 -2.94 -2.90
N LEU A 278 -20.18 -4.13 -3.44
CA LEU A 278 -20.22 -4.37 -4.88
C LEU A 278 -21.35 -3.56 -5.58
N TYR A 279 -22.52 -3.45 -4.95
CA TYR A 279 -23.62 -2.63 -5.47
C TYR A 279 -23.27 -1.13 -5.48
N ILE A 280 -22.63 -0.63 -4.42
CA ILE A 280 -22.18 0.76 -4.37
C ILE A 280 -21.12 1.02 -5.44
N MET A 281 -20.17 0.11 -5.63
CA MET A 281 -19.17 0.21 -6.71
C MET A 281 -19.84 0.22 -8.09
N ALA A 282 -20.85 -0.62 -8.31
CA ALA A 282 -21.56 -0.65 -9.60
C ALA A 282 -22.39 0.62 -9.84
N LYS A 283 -22.98 1.18 -8.78
CA LYS A 283 -23.87 2.36 -8.83
C LYS A 283 -23.14 3.66 -9.18
N TYR A 284 -21.94 3.89 -8.61
CA TYR A 284 -21.23 5.17 -8.75
C TYR A 284 -20.07 5.05 -9.74
N GLU A 285 -20.12 5.82 -10.84
CA GLU A 285 -19.13 5.78 -11.91
C GLU A 285 -17.73 6.22 -11.45
N ASN A 286 -17.65 7.16 -10.51
CA ASN A 286 -16.40 7.66 -9.95
C ASN A 286 -15.73 6.70 -8.96
N ILE A 287 -16.39 5.63 -8.52
CA ILE A 287 -15.75 4.52 -7.80
C ILE A 287 -15.07 3.62 -8.83
N CYS A 288 -13.76 3.47 -8.71
CA CYS A 288 -12.97 2.65 -9.62
C CYS A 288 -13.41 1.18 -9.60
N LYS A 289 -13.57 0.60 -10.79
CA LYS A 289 -13.95 -0.81 -10.96
C LYS A 289 -12.71 -1.68 -10.85
N TYR A 290 -12.14 -1.73 -9.66
CA TYR A 290 -10.94 -2.49 -9.33
C TYR A 290 -10.99 -2.97 -7.89
N ILE A 291 -10.72 -4.26 -7.68
CA ILE A 291 -10.69 -4.89 -6.36
C ILE A 291 -9.37 -5.66 -6.20
N HIS A 292 -8.63 -5.35 -5.15
CA HIS A 292 -7.51 -6.18 -4.71
C HIS A 292 -8.03 -7.20 -3.69
N LEU A 293 -8.10 -8.48 -4.08
CA LEU A 293 -8.75 -9.56 -3.34
C LEU A 293 -7.78 -10.72 -3.08
N PRO A 294 -6.90 -10.62 -2.08
CA PRO A 294 -5.85 -11.59 -1.79
C PRO A 294 -6.39 -12.98 -1.44
N VAL A 295 -6.20 -13.97 -2.30
CA VAL A 295 -6.60 -15.36 -2.06
C VAL A 295 -5.57 -16.12 -1.22
N GLN A 296 -4.30 -15.87 -1.45
CA GLN A 296 -3.09 -16.48 -0.87
C GLN A 296 -2.78 -17.90 -1.40
N SER A 297 -3.75 -18.80 -1.50
CA SER A 297 -3.63 -20.14 -2.07
C SER A 297 -4.92 -20.58 -2.76
N GLY A 298 -4.84 -21.43 -3.74
CA GLY A 298 -5.99 -22.06 -4.41
C GLY A 298 -6.42 -23.39 -3.79
N SER A 299 -5.74 -23.88 -2.75
CA SER A 299 -6.10 -25.11 -2.05
C SER A 299 -6.85 -24.80 -0.76
N THR A 300 -8.04 -25.38 -0.59
CA THR A 300 -8.84 -25.27 0.65
C THR A 300 -8.06 -25.77 1.85
N ARG A 301 -7.27 -26.83 1.72
CA ARG A 301 -6.43 -27.38 2.79
C ARG A 301 -5.39 -26.33 3.25
N ILE A 302 -4.70 -25.69 2.33
CA ILE A 302 -3.71 -24.67 2.63
C ILE A 302 -4.37 -23.40 3.18
N LEU A 303 -5.51 -22.99 2.64
CA LEU A 303 -6.30 -21.86 3.19
C LEU A 303 -6.66 -22.09 4.67
N GLN A 304 -7.05 -23.30 5.05
CA GLN A 304 -7.31 -23.66 6.46
C GLN A 304 -6.06 -23.54 7.32
N LEU A 305 -4.90 -24.04 6.86
CA LEU A 305 -3.63 -23.88 7.56
C LEU A 305 -3.20 -22.41 7.67
N MET A 306 -3.49 -21.62 6.65
CA MET A 306 -3.27 -20.17 6.65
C MET A 306 -4.27 -19.40 7.55
N ASN A 307 -5.22 -20.11 8.20
CA ASN A 307 -6.31 -19.52 8.97
C ASN A 307 -7.18 -18.56 8.13
N ARG A 308 -7.39 -18.90 6.86
CA ARG A 308 -8.37 -18.23 5.98
C ARG A 308 -9.72 -18.93 6.18
N THR A 309 -10.74 -18.15 6.50
CA THR A 309 -12.06 -18.68 6.92
C THR A 309 -13.01 -18.95 5.75
N TYR A 310 -12.48 -19.24 4.58
CA TYR A 310 -13.21 -19.58 3.36
C TYR A 310 -12.53 -20.73 2.61
N THR A 311 -13.31 -21.40 1.76
CA THR A 311 -12.81 -22.44 0.85
C THR A 311 -12.48 -21.86 -0.52
N ARG A 312 -11.79 -22.67 -1.36
CA ARG A 312 -11.53 -22.36 -2.77
C ARG A 312 -12.81 -22.04 -3.53
N GLU A 313 -13.84 -22.88 -3.38
CA GLU A 313 -15.12 -22.78 -4.10
C GLU A 313 -15.87 -21.50 -3.70
N TRP A 314 -15.84 -21.18 -2.41
CA TRP A 314 -16.44 -19.94 -1.91
C TRP A 314 -15.75 -18.71 -2.51
N TYR A 315 -14.42 -18.73 -2.61
CA TYR A 315 -13.66 -17.64 -3.21
C TYR A 315 -13.95 -17.50 -4.71
N MET A 316 -14.01 -18.63 -5.45
CA MET A 316 -14.40 -18.64 -6.87
C MET A 316 -15.78 -18.05 -7.08
N ALA A 317 -16.78 -18.45 -6.27
CA ALA A 317 -18.12 -17.88 -6.32
C ALA A 317 -18.14 -16.35 -6.04
N LYS A 318 -17.25 -15.85 -5.15
CA LYS A 318 -17.12 -14.41 -4.89
C LYS A 318 -16.55 -13.68 -6.13
N VAL A 319 -15.55 -14.24 -6.80
CA VAL A 319 -15.03 -13.70 -8.06
C VAL A 319 -16.09 -13.68 -9.15
N ASP A 320 -16.85 -14.74 -9.28
CA ASP A 320 -17.95 -14.85 -10.25
C ASP A 320 -19.04 -13.79 -9.96
N ARG A 321 -19.35 -13.57 -8.68
CA ARG A 321 -20.32 -12.54 -8.26
C ARG A 321 -19.83 -11.12 -8.58
N ILE A 322 -18.53 -10.83 -8.40
CA ILE A 322 -17.96 -9.54 -8.80
C ILE A 322 -18.13 -9.31 -10.31
N ARG A 323 -17.87 -10.34 -11.12
CA ARG A 323 -17.98 -10.23 -12.59
C ARG A 323 -19.41 -10.20 -13.09
N GLU A 324 -20.34 -10.85 -12.39
CA GLU A 324 -21.77 -10.74 -12.68
C GLU A 324 -22.25 -9.28 -12.53
N LEU A 325 -21.84 -8.61 -11.44
CA LEU A 325 -22.26 -7.25 -11.16
C LEU A 325 -21.46 -6.20 -11.95
N MET A 326 -20.18 -6.48 -12.20
CA MET A 326 -19.24 -5.56 -12.87
C MET A 326 -18.34 -6.36 -13.83
N PRO A 327 -18.82 -6.70 -15.06
CA PRO A 327 -18.09 -7.57 -15.98
C PRO A 327 -16.67 -7.13 -16.34
N ASP A 328 -16.43 -5.81 -16.38
CA ASP A 328 -15.13 -5.21 -16.68
C ASP A 328 -14.30 -4.84 -15.41
N CYS A 329 -14.71 -5.31 -14.22
CA CYS A 329 -13.97 -5.05 -12.99
C CYS A 329 -12.59 -5.70 -13.03
N GLY A 330 -11.53 -4.92 -12.83
CA GLY A 330 -10.18 -5.41 -12.64
C GLY A 330 -10.06 -6.11 -11.29
N ILE A 331 -9.50 -7.31 -11.27
CA ILE A 331 -9.27 -8.08 -10.03
C ILE A 331 -7.78 -8.39 -9.92
N SER A 332 -7.21 -8.07 -8.76
CA SER A 332 -5.86 -8.50 -8.42
C SER A 332 -5.83 -9.31 -7.13
N SER A 333 -4.76 -10.06 -6.92
CA SER A 333 -4.62 -10.95 -5.77
C SER A 333 -3.18 -11.02 -5.27
N ASP A 334 -3.01 -11.53 -4.04
CA ASP A 334 -1.73 -12.02 -3.52
C ASP A 334 -1.74 -13.53 -3.53
N ILE A 335 -0.60 -14.14 -3.89
CA ILE A 335 -0.42 -15.59 -3.93
C ILE A 335 0.91 -15.95 -3.27
N ILE A 336 0.87 -16.92 -2.37
CA ILE A 336 2.04 -17.46 -1.66
C ILE A 336 2.25 -18.91 -2.09
N ALA A 337 3.37 -19.18 -2.76
CA ALA A 337 3.82 -20.52 -3.12
C ALA A 337 4.60 -21.18 -1.97
N GLY A 338 4.44 -22.47 -1.79
CA GLY A 338 5.27 -23.26 -0.88
C GLY A 338 5.03 -22.94 0.59
N PHE A 339 3.78 -22.69 1.01
CA PHE A 339 3.42 -22.63 2.41
C PHE A 339 3.68 -23.98 3.09
N CYS A 340 3.88 -23.99 4.39
CA CYS A 340 4.15 -25.22 5.17
C CYS A 340 3.23 -26.36 4.75
N THR A 341 3.77 -27.51 4.49
CA THR A 341 3.10 -28.76 4.05
C THR A 341 2.43 -28.71 2.67
N GLU A 342 2.58 -27.65 1.88
CA GLU A 342 1.98 -27.55 0.56
C GLU A 342 2.48 -28.69 -0.35
N THR A 343 1.55 -29.47 -0.88
CA THR A 343 1.84 -30.57 -1.82
C THR A 343 1.85 -30.07 -3.27
N GLU A 344 2.16 -30.95 -4.22
CA GLU A 344 2.08 -30.61 -5.63
C GLU A 344 0.62 -30.43 -6.09
N GLU A 345 -0.31 -31.22 -5.53
CA GLU A 345 -1.74 -31.13 -5.78
C GLU A 345 -2.28 -29.77 -5.32
N ASP A 346 -1.89 -29.28 -4.13
CA ASP A 346 -2.27 -27.95 -3.63
C ASP A 346 -1.77 -26.84 -4.56
N HIS A 347 -0.55 -26.98 -5.08
CA HIS A 347 0.02 -26.03 -6.03
C HIS A 347 -0.78 -26.04 -7.36
N GLN A 348 -1.13 -27.20 -7.88
CA GLN A 348 -1.95 -27.31 -9.10
C GLN A 348 -3.35 -26.74 -8.90
N GLU A 349 -3.96 -26.89 -7.71
CA GLU A 349 -5.22 -26.22 -7.35
C GLU A 349 -5.08 -24.70 -7.37
N THR A 350 -3.92 -24.17 -6.96
CA THR A 350 -3.63 -22.73 -7.03
C THR A 350 -3.55 -22.24 -8.47
N LEU A 351 -2.84 -22.95 -9.34
CA LEU A 351 -2.79 -22.62 -10.76
C LEU A 351 -4.17 -22.71 -11.43
N ALA A 352 -4.98 -23.72 -11.10
CA ALA A 352 -6.33 -23.87 -11.62
C ALA A 352 -7.26 -22.73 -11.16
N LEU A 353 -7.14 -22.29 -9.89
CA LEU A 353 -7.89 -21.15 -9.41
C LEU A 353 -7.52 -19.86 -10.14
N MET A 354 -6.23 -19.64 -10.41
CA MET A 354 -5.78 -18.47 -11.19
C MET A 354 -6.40 -18.46 -12.60
N GLN A 355 -6.49 -19.62 -13.25
CA GLN A 355 -7.13 -19.74 -14.56
C GLN A 355 -8.63 -19.44 -14.52
N HIS A 356 -9.33 -19.80 -13.43
CA HIS A 356 -10.72 -19.45 -13.22
C HIS A 356 -10.87 -17.94 -12.93
N ALA A 357 -10.09 -17.44 -11.98
CA ALA A 357 -10.16 -16.06 -11.51
C ALA A 357 -9.68 -15.06 -12.58
N ARG A 358 -8.77 -15.44 -13.49
CA ARG A 358 -8.24 -14.60 -14.58
C ARG A 358 -7.83 -13.22 -14.10
N TYR A 359 -6.97 -13.19 -13.07
CA TYR A 359 -6.51 -11.94 -12.48
C TYR A 359 -5.85 -11.03 -13.52
N ASP A 360 -6.15 -9.74 -13.45
CA ASP A 360 -5.47 -8.73 -14.26
C ASP A 360 -4.02 -8.58 -13.81
N MET A 361 -3.77 -8.74 -12.52
CA MET A 361 -2.44 -8.69 -11.90
C MET A 361 -2.44 -9.50 -10.61
N SER A 362 -1.29 -10.05 -10.21
CA SER A 362 -1.08 -10.64 -8.89
C SER A 362 0.29 -10.30 -8.33
N TYR A 363 0.35 -10.19 -7.01
CA TYR A 363 1.61 -10.16 -6.28
C TYR A 363 1.93 -11.57 -5.82
N MET A 364 3.07 -12.06 -6.23
CA MET A 364 3.43 -13.46 -6.09
C MET A 364 4.70 -13.57 -5.25
N PHE A 365 4.64 -14.41 -4.22
CA PHE A 365 5.72 -14.61 -3.28
C PHE A 365 5.89 -16.11 -3.04
N PHE A 366 7.06 -16.56 -2.63
CA PHE A 366 7.18 -17.83 -1.93
C PHE A 366 7.10 -17.59 -0.43
N TYR A 367 6.65 -18.59 0.30
CA TYR A 367 6.56 -18.53 1.76
C TYR A 367 7.95 -18.34 2.37
N SER A 368 8.06 -17.36 3.23
CA SER A 368 9.21 -17.10 4.08
C SER A 368 8.71 -16.93 5.51
N GLU A 369 9.18 -17.76 6.40
CA GLU A 369 8.79 -17.74 7.80
C GLU A 369 9.05 -16.36 8.44
N ARG A 370 8.07 -15.89 9.19
CA ARG A 370 8.18 -14.64 9.95
C ARG A 370 8.12 -14.93 11.45
N PRO A 371 9.19 -14.61 12.18
CA PRO A 371 9.22 -14.84 13.62
C PRO A 371 8.03 -14.20 14.33
N GLY A 372 7.44 -14.94 15.27
CA GLY A 372 6.32 -14.47 16.06
C GLY A 372 4.93 -14.69 15.45
N THR A 373 4.82 -15.10 14.18
CA THR A 373 3.55 -15.47 13.56
C THR A 373 3.00 -16.80 14.07
N LEU A 374 1.71 -17.06 13.84
CA LEU A 374 1.11 -18.34 14.20
C LEU A 374 1.72 -19.49 13.40
N ALA A 375 2.04 -19.26 12.11
CA ALA A 375 2.66 -20.28 11.26
C ALA A 375 4.03 -20.68 11.83
N ALA A 376 4.90 -19.73 12.15
CA ALA A 376 6.22 -19.99 12.73
C ALA A 376 6.18 -20.73 14.08
N ARG A 377 5.05 -20.64 14.81
CA ARG A 377 4.86 -21.32 16.09
C ARG A 377 4.27 -22.73 15.98
N ARG A 378 3.49 -22.98 14.91
CA ARG A 378 2.65 -24.19 14.80
C ARG A 378 3.11 -25.16 13.74
N TYR A 379 3.80 -24.68 12.70
CA TYR A 379 4.16 -25.47 11.55
C TYR A 379 5.68 -25.45 11.34
N VAL A 380 6.17 -26.51 10.74
CA VAL A 380 7.54 -26.60 10.27
C VAL A 380 7.53 -26.14 8.80
N ASP A 381 8.49 -25.31 8.42
CA ASP A 381 8.70 -24.94 7.02
C ASP A 381 9.43 -26.09 6.30
N ASP A 382 8.64 -27.06 5.84
CA ASP A 382 9.09 -28.35 5.31
C ASP A 382 9.14 -28.41 3.78
N VAL A 383 8.75 -27.32 3.09
CA VAL A 383 8.84 -27.25 1.62
C VAL A 383 10.23 -26.73 1.24
N ALA A 384 11.01 -27.54 0.53
CA ALA A 384 12.36 -27.17 0.10
C ALA A 384 12.37 -25.87 -0.73
N GLU A 385 13.40 -25.06 -0.56
CA GLU A 385 13.49 -23.73 -1.19
C GLU A 385 13.45 -23.82 -2.73
N GLU A 386 14.07 -24.84 -3.31
CA GLU A 386 14.05 -25.10 -4.76
C GLU A 386 12.63 -25.36 -5.26
N VAL A 387 11.83 -26.10 -4.47
CA VAL A 387 10.42 -26.37 -4.79
C VAL A 387 9.60 -25.09 -4.70
N LYS A 388 9.80 -24.27 -3.69
CA LYS A 388 9.14 -22.96 -3.55
C LYS A 388 9.47 -22.05 -4.74
N LYS A 389 10.72 -21.97 -5.14
CA LYS A 389 11.17 -21.17 -6.29
C LYS A 389 10.54 -21.66 -7.59
N ARG A 390 10.57 -22.97 -7.86
CA ARG A 390 9.94 -23.57 -9.04
C ARG A 390 8.44 -23.23 -9.11
N ARG A 391 7.71 -23.45 -7.99
CA ARG A 391 6.28 -23.16 -7.92
C ARG A 391 6.00 -21.67 -8.13
N LEU A 392 6.81 -20.78 -7.56
CA LEU A 392 6.70 -19.36 -7.79
C LEU A 392 6.92 -18.99 -9.26
N GLU A 393 7.90 -19.59 -9.93
CA GLU A 393 8.16 -19.38 -11.36
C GLU A 393 6.95 -19.81 -12.23
N GLU A 394 6.32 -20.93 -11.91
CA GLU A 394 5.11 -21.42 -12.59
C GLU A 394 3.92 -20.46 -12.39
N ILE A 395 3.70 -19.96 -11.17
CA ILE A 395 2.69 -18.95 -10.85
C ILE A 395 2.96 -17.66 -11.64
N VAL A 396 4.21 -17.16 -11.64
CA VAL A 396 4.61 -15.96 -12.39
C VAL A 396 4.37 -16.12 -13.87
N LYS A 397 4.73 -17.26 -14.45
CA LYS A 397 4.49 -17.57 -15.87
C LYS A 397 3.00 -17.57 -16.20
N SER A 398 2.18 -18.22 -15.35
CA SER A 398 0.72 -18.24 -15.49
C SER A 398 0.14 -16.82 -15.43
N GLN A 399 0.53 -16.02 -14.43
CA GLN A 399 0.04 -14.66 -14.28
C GLN A 399 0.44 -13.76 -15.44
N ASN A 400 1.66 -13.83 -15.93
CA ASN A 400 2.11 -13.05 -17.08
C ASN A 400 1.26 -13.31 -18.31
N SER A 401 0.88 -14.58 -18.55
CA SER A 401 -0.04 -14.94 -19.63
C SER A 401 -1.43 -14.35 -19.42
N LEU A 402 -1.98 -14.45 -18.21
CA LEU A 402 -3.29 -13.92 -17.86
C LEU A 402 -3.34 -12.39 -17.97
N SER A 403 -2.30 -11.69 -17.51
CA SER A 403 -2.20 -10.23 -17.61
C SER A 403 -2.15 -9.76 -19.07
N LEU A 404 -1.37 -10.45 -19.91
CA LEU A 404 -1.31 -10.14 -21.33
C LEU A 404 -2.65 -10.42 -22.03
N GLU A 405 -3.33 -11.52 -21.72
CA GLU A 405 -4.66 -11.84 -22.24
C GLU A 405 -5.69 -10.78 -21.81
N SER A 406 -5.65 -10.36 -20.53
CA SER A 406 -6.51 -9.31 -20.03
C SER A 406 -6.29 -7.99 -20.77
N ASN A 407 -5.06 -7.59 -21.00
CA ASN A 407 -4.75 -6.35 -21.72
C ASN A 407 -5.10 -6.43 -23.21
N ARG A 408 -4.93 -7.59 -23.85
CA ARG A 408 -5.35 -7.80 -25.25
C ARG A 408 -6.84 -7.65 -25.46
N ARG A 409 -7.68 -8.03 -24.47
CA ARG A 409 -9.14 -7.84 -24.52
C ARG A 409 -9.55 -6.37 -24.48
N ASP A 410 -8.64 -5.49 -24.05
CA ASP A 410 -8.88 -4.06 -23.96
C ASP A 410 -8.41 -3.29 -25.21
N VAL A 411 -7.68 -3.93 -26.12
CA VAL A 411 -7.32 -3.34 -27.41
C VAL A 411 -8.58 -3.06 -28.23
N GLY A 412 -8.68 -1.84 -28.73
CA GLY A 412 -9.86 -1.31 -29.45
C GLY A 412 -10.89 -0.62 -28.55
N LYS A 413 -10.85 -0.82 -27.23
CA LYS A 413 -11.72 -0.12 -26.28
C LYS A 413 -11.23 1.29 -25.98
N THR A 414 -12.14 2.13 -25.53
CA THR A 414 -11.85 3.50 -25.05
C THR A 414 -12.02 3.56 -23.54
N PHE A 415 -11.05 4.16 -22.87
CA PHE A 415 -11.06 4.33 -21.41
C PHE A 415 -10.89 5.80 -21.02
N THR A 416 -11.57 6.19 -19.94
CA THR A 416 -11.26 7.43 -19.22
C THR A 416 -10.02 7.22 -18.36
N VAL A 417 -8.94 7.90 -18.70
CA VAL A 417 -7.63 7.80 -18.05
C VAL A 417 -7.35 9.07 -17.26
N LEU A 418 -7.02 8.95 -15.99
CA LEU A 418 -6.50 10.05 -15.18
C LEU A 418 -5.00 10.18 -15.40
N ILE A 419 -4.54 11.33 -15.89
CA ILE A 419 -3.12 11.61 -16.17
C ILE A 419 -2.38 11.84 -14.85
N GLU A 420 -1.42 10.97 -14.53
CA GLU A 420 -0.62 11.04 -13.30
C GLU A 420 0.73 11.72 -13.49
N GLY A 421 1.20 11.82 -14.72
CA GLY A 421 2.48 12.43 -15.09
C GLY A 421 3.09 11.82 -16.33
N ASP A 422 4.38 12.02 -16.50
CA ASP A 422 5.13 11.53 -17.64
C ASP A 422 5.32 10.01 -17.63
N SER A 423 5.41 9.40 -18.79
CA SER A 423 5.78 8.00 -18.90
C SER A 423 7.22 7.79 -18.40
N LYS A 424 7.45 6.68 -17.68
CA LYS A 424 8.80 6.35 -17.17
C LYS A 424 9.84 6.10 -18.28
N LYS A 425 9.37 5.77 -19.49
CA LYS A 425 10.25 5.46 -20.64
C LYS A 425 10.42 6.62 -21.62
N SER A 426 9.52 7.59 -21.58
CA SER A 426 9.52 8.71 -22.54
C SER A 426 8.82 9.92 -21.92
N THR A 427 9.49 11.06 -21.92
CA THR A 427 8.87 12.34 -21.51
C THR A 427 7.93 12.92 -22.58
N ALA A 428 7.93 12.36 -23.80
CA ALA A 428 7.01 12.70 -24.87
C ALA A 428 5.62 12.08 -24.70
N ASP A 429 5.49 11.13 -23.75
CA ASP A 429 4.24 10.42 -23.51
C ASP A 429 3.67 10.73 -22.14
N TRP A 430 2.35 10.83 -22.06
CA TRP A 430 1.60 10.81 -20.81
C TRP A 430 1.48 9.38 -20.27
N ARG A 431 1.44 9.27 -18.95
CA ARG A 431 1.07 8.07 -18.22
C ARG A 431 -0.09 8.38 -17.29
N GLY A 432 -1.08 7.50 -17.27
CA GLY A 432 -2.17 7.54 -16.31
C GLY A 432 -2.72 6.17 -16.01
N ARG A 433 -3.81 6.12 -15.25
CA ARG A 433 -4.54 4.87 -14.97
C ARG A 433 -6.02 5.02 -15.31
N ASN A 434 -6.59 3.90 -15.81
CA ASN A 434 -8.02 3.78 -15.99
C ASN A 434 -8.73 3.33 -14.69
N SER A 435 -10.05 3.18 -14.73
CA SER A 435 -10.86 2.71 -13.60
C SER A 435 -10.43 1.34 -13.09
N GLN A 436 -10.01 0.42 -13.97
CA GLN A 436 -9.55 -0.93 -13.68
C GLN A 436 -8.11 -1.00 -13.13
N ASN A 437 -7.52 0.15 -12.81
CA ASN A 437 -6.16 0.30 -12.30
C ASN A 437 -5.05 -0.10 -13.30
N LYS A 438 -5.36 -0.23 -14.57
CA LYS A 438 -4.38 -0.50 -15.63
C LYS A 438 -3.65 0.77 -16.01
N VAL A 439 -2.33 0.66 -16.17
CA VAL A 439 -1.50 1.75 -16.67
C VAL A 439 -1.75 1.93 -18.15
N VAL A 440 -2.01 3.19 -18.56
CA VAL A 440 -2.20 3.57 -19.95
C VAL A 440 -1.17 4.64 -20.31
N VAL A 441 -0.49 4.45 -21.43
CA VAL A 441 0.51 5.37 -21.97
C VAL A 441 0.05 5.84 -23.34
N PHE A 442 0.16 7.15 -23.61
CA PHE A 442 -0.25 7.76 -24.86
C PHE A 442 0.53 9.04 -25.16
N PRO A 443 0.74 9.42 -26.44
CA PRO A 443 1.52 10.59 -26.83
C PRO A 443 0.94 11.90 -26.30
N LYS A 444 1.82 12.85 -25.99
CA LYS A 444 1.46 14.26 -25.67
C LYS A 444 1.20 15.09 -26.90
N GLU A 445 1.73 14.67 -28.04
CA GLU A 445 1.64 15.42 -29.28
C GLU A 445 0.20 15.61 -29.76
N GLY A 446 -0.15 16.83 -30.14
CA GLY A 446 -1.47 17.16 -30.67
C GLY A 446 -2.58 17.30 -29.63
N VAL A 447 -2.28 17.20 -28.34
CA VAL A 447 -3.29 17.33 -27.28
C VAL A 447 -2.90 18.41 -26.27
N ASN A 448 -3.89 19.24 -25.88
CA ASN A 448 -3.71 20.25 -24.84
C ASN A 448 -4.23 19.69 -23.50
N LEU A 449 -3.46 18.78 -22.92
CA LEU A 449 -3.75 18.14 -21.65
C LEU A 449 -2.59 18.34 -20.68
N GLN A 450 -2.92 18.34 -19.41
CA GLN A 450 -1.96 18.44 -18.33
C GLN A 450 -2.15 17.32 -17.30
N LYS A 451 -1.20 17.19 -16.41
CA LYS A 451 -1.28 16.30 -15.28
C LYS A 451 -2.51 16.64 -14.41
N GLY A 452 -3.29 15.64 -14.05
CA GLY A 452 -4.55 15.76 -13.33
C GLY A 452 -5.78 15.82 -14.22
N ASP A 453 -5.62 15.94 -15.53
CA ASP A 453 -6.75 15.88 -16.46
C ASP A 453 -7.21 14.43 -16.71
N TYR A 454 -8.48 14.29 -17.07
CA TYR A 454 -9.05 13.07 -17.61
C TYR A 454 -9.00 13.08 -19.12
N ALA A 455 -8.44 12.02 -19.71
CA ALA A 455 -8.37 11.84 -21.15
C ALA A 455 -9.21 10.63 -21.60
N GLN A 456 -9.91 10.77 -22.74
CA GLN A 456 -10.51 9.61 -23.41
C GLN A 456 -9.45 8.99 -24.32
N VAL A 457 -8.99 7.78 -23.97
CA VAL A 457 -7.90 7.10 -24.66
C VAL A 457 -8.41 5.82 -25.31
N LYS A 458 -8.31 5.74 -26.63
CA LYS A 458 -8.54 4.50 -27.38
C LYS A 458 -7.27 3.65 -27.34
N VAL A 459 -7.37 2.44 -26.82
CA VAL A 459 -6.25 1.50 -26.76
C VAL A 459 -5.99 0.90 -28.13
N GLU A 460 -4.76 1.00 -28.63
CA GLU A 460 -4.34 0.50 -29.94
C GLU A 460 -3.44 -0.73 -29.81
N ASP A 461 -2.66 -0.84 -28.72
CA ASP A 461 -1.74 -1.94 -28.47
C ASP A 461 -1.56 -2.17 -26.95
N CYS A 462 -0.91 -3.26 -26.56
CA CYS A 462 -0.62 -3.54 -25.16
C CYS A 462 0.65 -4.40 -24.98
N THR A 463 1.18 -4.31 -23.77
CA THR A 463 2.10 -5.28 -23.19
C THR A 463 1.41 -6.01 -22.02
N GLY A 464 2.09 -6.95 -21.36
CA GLY A 464 1.55 -7.58 -20.14
C GLY A 464 1.32 -6.59 -18.97
N ALA A 465 1.95 -5.42 -18.98
CA ALA A 465 1.91 -4.45 -17.89
C ALA A 465 1.28 -3.10 -18.25
N THR A 466 1.05 -2.81 -19.54
CA THR A 466 0.69 -1.45 -19.99
C THR A 466 -0.19 -1.51 -21.22
N LEU A 467 -1.22 -0.69 -21.23
CA LEU A 467 -2.03 -0.37 -22.42
C LEU A 467 -1.40 0.83 -23.14
N ILE A 468 -1.37 0.78 -24.44
CA ILE A 468 -0.83 1.83 -25.31
C ILE A 468 -1.97 2.33 -26.19
N GLY A 469 -2.15 3.63 -26.27
CA GLY A 469 -3.28 4.19 -27.03
C GLY A 469 -3.04 5.61 -27.48
N LYS A 470 -4.11 6.23 -27.96
CA LYS A 470 -4.14 7.64 -28.33
C LYS A 470 -5.42 8.32 -27.84
N VAL A 471 -5.35 9.61 -27.61
CA VAL A 471 -6.52 10.46 -27.27
C VAL A 471 -7.44 10.55 -28.48
N ILE A 472 -8.77 10.49 -28.23
CA ILE A 472 -9.82 10.62 -29.25
C ILE A 472 -10.68 11.84 -28.95
#